data_491ffe3a06b911df5527b762c95f437a
#
_entry.id   491ffe3a06b911df5527b762c95f437a
#
_cell.length_a   1.000
_cell.length_b   1.000
_cell.length_c   1.000
_cell.angle_alpha   90.00
_cell.angle_beta   90.00
_cell.angle_gamma   90.00
#
_symmetry.space_group_name_H-M   'P 1'
#
loop_
_entity.id
_entity.type
_entity.pdbx_description
1 polymer ?
#
loop_
_entity_poly.entity_id
_entity_poly.type
_entity_poly.pdbx_seq_one_letter_code
_entity_poly.pdbx_strand_id
1 'polypeptide(L)'
;MVVSQIPKAAGFMYALVMIGVIAYLWYSGRWRQKLGWLLLVISAFLGFLIFSPVAPWQFQQLVLRDVQGLGAPLIVGVIGLFVVLVLTFIFGRFFCGYLCPVGTVQEIASHAPVPKVNLRQKKMFMVIRAGFFIVFLLMAFLLSASFLAYFGIRDFFYLVLTAGTVVFIGVLVLSMTFYRPFCRLVCPYAVLLSLGAWKGLFKLQRTDACIECKKCENACPTDEAKRGDGKAECYLCGRCTDICPVAGALKYDRVGGRT
;
A
#
# COMPACT_ATOMS: atom_id res chain seq x y z
N MET A 1 -10.84 7.75 -27.81
CA MET A 1 -9.88 8.01 -26.70
C MET A 1 -10.51 8.51 -25.41
N VAL A 2 -11.59 9.27 -25.41
CA VAL A 2 -12.23 9.84 -24.21
C VAL A 2 -12.88 8.77 -23.30
N VAL A 3 -13.48 7.73 -23.88
CA VAL A 3 -14.21 6.69 -23.12
C VAL A 3 -13.31 5.85 -22.20
N SER A 4 -12.01 5.70 -22.52
CA SER A 4 -11.08 4.92 -21.68
C SER A 4 -10.53 5.69 -20.47
N GLN A 5 -10.70 7.00 -20.41
CA GLN A 5 -10.18 7.84 -19.32
C GLN A 5 -11.17 8.04 -18.18
N ILE A 6 -12.48 8.02 -18.47
CA ILE A 6 -13.53 8.16 -17.45
C ILE A 6 -13.43 7.08 -16.36
N PRO A 7 -13.22 5.79 -16.68
CA PRO A 7 -13.09 4.76 -15.66
C PRO A 7 -11.87 4.98 -14.75
N LYS A 8 -10.73 5.41 -15.30
CA LYS A 8 -9.50 5.67 -14.50
C LYS A 8 -9.69 6.84 -13.54
N ALA A 9 -10.34 7.92 -13.98
CA ALA A 9 -10.68 9.05 -13.13
C ALA A 9 -11.65 8.66 -12.01
N ALA A 10 -12.66 7.85 -12.32
CA ALA A 10 -13.60 7.32 -11.33
C ALA A 10 -12.88 6.46 -10.27
N GLY A 11 -11.95 5.59 -10.67
CA GLY A 11 -11.14 4.79 -9.74
C GLY A 11 -10.24 5.64 -8.85
N PHE A 12 -9.70 6.74 -9.36
CA PHE A 12 -8.91 7.69 -8.57
C PHE A 12 -9.80 8.45 -7.57
N MET A 13 -10.96 8.94 -7.99
CA MET A 13 -11.93 9.59 -7.11
C MET A 13 -12.43 8.65 -6.02
N TYR A 14 -12.72 7.39 -6.37
CA TYR A 14 -13.02 6.34 -5.38
C TYR A 14 -11.91 6.24 -4.32
N ALA A 15 -10.64 6.19 -4.74
CA ALA A 15 -9.52 6.08 -3.82
C ALA A 15 -9.43 7.30 -2.88
N LEU A 16 -9.63 8.53 -3.39
CA LEU A 16 -9.60 9.74 -2.57
C LEU A 16 -10.70 9.76 -1.52
N VAL A 17 -11.93 9.50 -1.93
CA VAL A 17 -13.09 9.45 -1.02
C VAL A 17 -12.90 8.37 0.04
N MET A 18 -12.48 7.18 -0.37
CA MET A 18 -12.31 6.05 0.53
C MET A 18 -11.18 6.24 1.54
N ILE A 19 -10.09 6.96 1.20
CA ILE A 19 -9.06 7.32 2.20
C ILE A 19 -9.69 8.12 3.34
N GLY A 20 -10.51 9.13 3.02
CA GLY A 20 -11.20 9.94 4.02
C GLY A 20 -12.17 9.12 4.89
N VAL A 21 -12.98 8.26 4.25
CA VAL A 21 -13.92 7.38 4.96
C VAL A 21 -13.20 6.40 5.88
N ILE A 22 -12.15 5.73 5.40
CA ILE A 22 -11.36 4.79 6.20
C ILE A 22 -10.70 5.51 7.39
N ALA A 23 -10.09 6.68 7.14
CA ALA A 23 -9.46 7.48 8.18
C ALA A 23 -10.46 7.90 9.26
N TYR A 24 -11.66 8.33 8.87
CA TYR A 24 -12.75 8.65 9.79
C TYR A 24 -13.19 7.44 10.63
N LEU A 25 -13.36 6.29 10.01
CA LEU A 25 -13.76 5.05 10.69
C LEU A 25 -12.70 4.59 11.71
N TRP A 26 -11.41 4.73 11.36
CA TRP A 26 -10.31 4.43 12.27
C TRP A 26 -10.25 5.43 13.44
N TYR A 27 -10.41 6.73 13.16
CA TYR A 27 -10.41 7.76 14.18
C TYR A 27 -11.59 7.62 15.15
N SER A 28 -12.79 7.32 14.64
CA SER A 28 -14.00 7.13 15.45
C SER A 28 -14.04 5.78 16.19
N GLY A 29 -13.05 4.91 16.01
CA GLY A 29 -13.03 3.57 16.60
C GLY A 29 -14.10 2.60 16.06
N ARG A 30 -14.76 2.96 14.95
CA ARG A 30 -15.82 2.16 14.31
C ARG A 30 -15.28 1.21 13.24
N TRP A 31 -13.97 1.13 13.09
CA TRP A 31 -13.36 0.21 12.13
C TRP A 31 -13.69 -1.25 12.46
N ARG A 32 -14.12 -2.00 11.46
CA ARG A 32 -14.38 -3.44 11.56
C ARG A 32 -13.60 -4.19 10.47
N GLN A 33 -13.03 -5.33 10.82
CA GLN A 33 -12.29 -6.19 9.87
C GLN A 33 -13.13 -6.61 8.66
N LYS A 34 -14.43 -6.89 8.85
CA LYS A 34 -15.35 -7.22 7.75
C LYS A 34 -15.39 -6.12 6.68
N LEU A 35 -15.35 -4.85 7.09
CA LEU A 35 -15.31 -3.72 6.16
C LEU A 35 -13.97 -3.66 5.42
N GLY A 36 -12.87 -3.96 6.12
CA GLY A 36 -11.56 -4.08 5.50
C GLY A 36 -11.53 -5.13 4.40
N TRP A 37 -12.11 -6.31 4.64
CA TRP A 37 -12.24 -7.37 3.64
C TRP A 37 -13.07 -6.95 2.44
N LEU A 38 -14.21 -6.30 2.66
CA LEU A 38 -15.03 -5.76 1.57
C LEU A 38 -14.24 -4.79 0.68
N LEU A 39 -13.49 -3.88 1.29
CA LEU A 39 -12.66 -2.93 0.56
C LEU A 39 -11.52 -3.60 -0.23
N LEU A 40 -10.88 -4.63 0.34
CA LEU A 40 -9.86 -5.40 -0.35
C LEU A 40 -10.41 -6.07 -1.61
N VAL A 41 -11.59 -6.70 -1.51
CA VAL A 41 -12.25 -7.35 -2.64
C VAL A 41 -12.67 -6.33 -3.70
N ILE A 42 -13.31 -5.23 -3.31
CA ILE A 42 -13.72 -4.17 -4.24
C ILE A 42 -12.50 -3.59 -4.97
N SER A 43 -11.43 -3.27 -4.24
CA SER A 43 -10.23 -2.68 -4.84
C SER A 43 -9.48 -3.66 -5.74
N ALA A 44 -9.43 -4.95 -5.41
CA ALA A 44 -8.88 -5.97 -6.28
C ALA A 44 -9.70 -6.06 -7.58
N PHE A 45 -11.04 -6.09 -7.47
CA PHE A 45 -11.95 -6.15 -8.60
C PHE A 45 -11.83 -4.92 -9.52
N LEU A 46 -11.73 -3.71 -8.96
CA LEU A 46 -11.46 -2.49 -9.72
C LEU A 46 -10.12 -2.56 -10.47
N GLY A 47 -9.12 -3.23 -9.91
CA GLY A 47 -7.84 -3.50 -10.58
C GLY A 47 -8.04 -4.30 -11.86
N PHE A 48 -8.83 -5.37 -11.84
CA PHE A 48 -9.11 -6.21 -13.01
C PHE A 48 -10.06 -5.55 -14.02
N LEU A 49 -11.07 -4.80 -13.56
CA LEU A 49 -12.04 -4.18 -14.46
C LEU A 49 -11.49 -2.96 -15.21
N ILE A 50 -10.84 -2.05 -14.51
CA ILE A 50 -10.48 -0.74 -15.05
C ILE A 50 -9.01 -0.39 -14.90
N PHE A 51 -8.20 -1.30 -14.37
CA PHE A 51 -6.78 -1.11 -14.08
C PHE A 51 -6.51 0.21 -13.33
N SER A 52 -7.31 0.47 -12.31
CA SER A 52 -7.24 1.70 -11.50
C SER A 52 -7.69 1.40 -10.05
N PRO A 53 -7.16 2.08 -9.06
CA PRO A 53 -5.96 2.94 -9.05
C PRO A 53 -4.68 2.11 -8.84
N VAL A 54 -4.01 1.69 -9.90
CA VAL A 54 -2.75 0.93 -9.84
C VAL A 54 -1.57 1.91 -9.74
N ALA A 55 -1.38 2.49 -8.57
CA ALA A 55 -0.43 3.58 -8.35
C ALA A 55 1.04 3.29 -8.74
N PRO A 56 1.62 2.09 -8.51
CA PRO A 56 2.99 1.83 -8.95
C PRO A 56 3.16 1.99 -10.47
N TRP A 57 2.21 1.48 -11.24
CA TRP A 57 2.22 1.59 -12.70
C TRP A 57 2.07 3.04 -13.16
N GLN A 58 1.09 3.75 -12.63
CA GLN A 58 0.84 5.16 -12.96
C GLN A 58 2.03 6.04 -12.61
N PHE A 59 2.68 5.79 -11.48
CA PHE A 59 3.91 6.48 -11.10
C PHE A 59 5.04 6.23 -12.10
N GLN A 60 5.22 5.00 -12.57
CA GLN A 60 6.20 4.70 -13.60
C GLN A 60 5.91 5.45 -14.91
N GLN A 61 4.65 5.44 -15.38
CA GLN A 61 4.28 6.17 -16.60
C GLN A 61 4.50 7.68 -16.45
N LEU A 62 4.27 8.22 -15.26
CA LEU A 62 4.56 9.63 -14.96
C LEU A 62 6.05 9.93 -15.07
N VAL A 63 6.93 9.08 -14.53
CA VAL A 63 8.39 9.23 -14.60
C VAL A 63 8.89 9.09 -16.04
N LEU A 64 8.34 8.15 -16.82
CA LEU A 64 8.64 7.95 -18.24
C LEU A 64 8.03 9.03 -19.15
N ARG A 65 7.18 9.91 -18.60
CA ARG A 65 6.41 10.93 -19.36
C ARG A 65 5.50 10.32 -20.44
N ASP A 66 5.08 9.09 -20.25
CA ASP A 66 4.19 8.40 -21.18
C ASP A 66 2.72 8.77 -20.89
N VAL A 67 2.23 9.77 -21.63
CA VAL A 67 0.85 10.27 -21.53
C VAL A 67 -0.17 9.20 -21.93
N GLN A 68 0.18 8.35 -22.92
CA GLN A 68 -0.73 7.29 -23.39
C GLN A 68 -0.88 6.19 -22.32
N GLY A 69 0.22 5.73 -21.74
CA GLY A 69 0.23 4.75 -20.64
C GLY A 69 -0.43 5.28 -19.37
N LEU A 70 -0.22 6.56 -19.06
CA LEU A 70 -0.87 7.23 -17.92
C LEU A 70 -2.38 7.36 -18.15
N GLY A 71 -2.80 7.64 -19.39
CA GLY A 71 -4.20 7.87 -19.77
C GLY A 71 -4.76 9.19 -19.24
N ALA A 72 -3.89 10.17 -18.94
CA ALA A 72 -4.24 11.51 -18.50
C ALA A 72 -3.08 12.47 -18.84
N PRO A 73 -3.31 13.79 -18.93
CA PRO A 73 -2.23 14.77 -19.04
C PRO A 73 -1.23 14.63 -17.88
N LEU A 74 0.06 14.86 -18.14
CA LEU A 74 1.11 14.73 -17.13
C LEU A 74 0.83 15.58 -15.88
N ILE A 75 0.30 16.78 -16.08
CA ILE A 75 -0.04 17.70 -14.98
C ILE A 75 -1.05 17.06 -14.01
N VAL A 76 -2.05 16.32 -14.52
CA VAL A 76 -3.04 15.61 -13.70
C VAL A 76 -2.39 14.48 -12.94
N GLY A 77 -1.44 13.76 -13.57
CA GLY A 77 -0.65 12.72 -12.89
C GLY A 77 0.20 13.28 -11.75
N VAL A 78 0.85 14.42 -11.95
CA VAL A 78 1.65 15.10 -10.91
C VAL A 78 0.76 15.56 -9.75
N ILE A 79 -0.38 16.19 -10.05
CA ILE A 79 -1.34 16.62 -9.04
C ILE A 79 -1.86 15.40 -8.26
N GLY A 80 -2.22 14.32 -8.95
CA GLY A 80 -2.68 13.08 -8.32
C GLY A 80 -1.64 12.46 -7.39
N LEU A 81 -0.38 12.40 -7.82
CA LEU A 81 0.73 11.95 -6.97
C LEU A 81 0.87 12.83 -5.72
N PHE A 82 0.86 14.15 -5.90
CA PHE A 82 0.98 15.11 -4.80
C PHE A 82 -0.16 14.95 -3.79
N VAL A 83 -1.40 14.85 -4.26
CA VAL A 83 -2.59 14.65 -3.39
C VAL A 83 -2.46 13.37 -2.58
N VAL A 84 -2.07 12.23 -3.20
CA VAL A 84 -1.90 10.97 -2.46
C VAL A 84 -0.75 11.06 -1.45
N LEU A 85 0.34 11.77 -1.76
CA LEU A 85 1.43 12.01 -0.81
C LEU A 85 0.97 12.83 0.39
N VAL A 86 0.21 13.91 0.17
CA VAL A 86 -0.38 14.74 1.23
C VAL A 86 -1.34 13.91 2.09
N LEU A 87 -2.22 13.14 1.49
CA LEU A 87 -3.14 12.26 2.22
C LEU A 87 -2.39 11.19 3.02
N THR A 88 -1.29 10.66 2.47
CA THR A 88 -0.43 9.70 3.19
C THR A 88 0.30 10.37 4.35
N PHE A 89 0.75 11.60 4.20
CA PHE A 89 1.34 12.38 5.28
C PHE A 89 0.31 12.67 6.39
N ILE A 90 -0.93 12.97 6.03
CA ILE A 90 -1.98 13.23 7.03
C ILE A 90 -2.42 11.93 7.69
N PHE A 91 -2.90 10.95 6.92
CA PHE A 91 -3.63 9.79 7.39
C PHE A 91 -2.82 8.47 7.42
N GLY A 92 -1.58 8.46 6.91
CA GLY A 92 -0.80 7.24 6.78
C GLY A 92 -1.11 6.44 5.51
N ARG A 93 -0.67 5.19 5.45
CA ARG A 93 -0.63 4.38 4.22
C ARG A 93 -1.93 3.60 3.93
N PHE A 94 -3.10 4.17 4.15
CA PHE A 94 -4.38 3.52 3.82
C PHE A 94 -4.50 3.15 2.35
N PHE A 95 -3.97 4.00 1.46
CA PHE A 95 -3.96 3.73 0.04
C PHE A 95 -3.31 2.37 -0.28
N CYS A 96 -2.11 2.11 0.22
CA CYS A 96 -1.42 0.83 0.03
C CYS A 96 -2.10 -0.31 0.79
N GLY A 97 -2.76 0.01 1.91
CA GLY A 97 -3.44 -0.96 2.75
C GLY A 97 -4.65 -1.59 2.08
N TYR A 98 -5.53 -0.77 1.52
CA TYR A 98 -6.88 -1.18 1.13
C TYR A 98 -7.29 -0.80 -0.29
N LEU A 99 -6.61 0.14 -0.95
CA LEU A 99 -7.09 0.74 -2.19
C LEU A 99 -6.25 0.40 -3.42
N CYS A 100 -4.94 0.19 -3.25
CA CYS A 100 -4.08 -0.20 -4.36
C CYS A 100 -4.30 -1.68 -4.73
N PRO A 101 -4.78 -2.01 -5.95
CA PRO A 101 -5.05 -3.39 -6.35
C PRO A 101 -3.86 -4.33 -6.19
N VAL A 102 -2.64 -3.86 -6.49
CA VAL A 102 -1.41 -4.64 -6.30
C VAL A 102 -1.17 -5.01 -4.84
N GLY A 103 -1.48 -4.09 -3.91
CA GLY A 103 -1.40 -4.34 -2.48
C GLY A 103 -2.53 -5.24 -1.98
N THR A 104 -3.75 -5.06 -2.51
CA THR A 104 -4.93 -5.81 -2.06
C THR A 104 -4.86 -7.29 -2.45
N VAL A 105 -4.43 -7.63 -3.67
CA VAL A 105 -4.27 -9.04 -4.07
C VAL A 105 -3.19 -9.74 -3.25
N GLN A 106 -2.10 -9.05 -2.88
CA GLN A 106 -1.08 -9.60 -1.98
C GLN A 106 -1.59 -9.75 -0.55
N GLU A 107 -2.42 -8.80 -0.06
CA GLU A 107 -3.05 -8.92 1.26
C GLU A 107 -3.98 -10.13 1.31
N ILE A 108 -4.85 -10.29 0.29
CA ILE A 108 -5.73 -11.45 0.18
C ILE A 108 -4.92 -12.74 0.17
N ALA A 109 -3.88 -12.83 -0.65
CA ALA A 109 -2.98 -14.00 -0.70
C ALA A 109 -2.32 -14.26 0.66
N SER A 110 -1.97 -13.23 1.42
CA SER A 110 -1.35 -13.37 2.74
C SER A 110 -2.27 -13.95 3.81
N HIS A 111 -3.56 -14.11 3.55
CA HIS A 111 -4.50 -14.75 4.47
C HIS A 111 -4.65 -16.27 4.22
N ALA A 112 -3.96 -16.81 3.21
CA ALA A 112 -3.92 -18.26 3.01
C ALA A 112 -3.43 -18.99 4.27
N PRO A 113 -3.99 -20.17 4.63
CA PRO A 113 -3.64 -20.93 5.84
C PRO A 113 -2.31 -21.68 5.67
N VAL A 114 -1.23 -20.96 5.39
CA VAL A 114 0.15 -21.49 5.26
C VAL A 114 1.06 -20.89 6.34
N PRO A 115 2.13 -21.59 6.74
CA PRO A 115 3.09 -21.06 7.71
C PRO A 115 3.65 -19.70 7.24
N LYS A 116 3.62 -18.70 8.14
CA LYS A 116 4.09 -17.35 7.83
C LYS A 116 5.54 -17.17 8.26
N VAL A 117 6.36 -16.71 7.34
CA VAL A 117 7.75 -16.32 7.65
C VAL A 117 7.73 -14.85 8.10
N ASN A 118 7.88 -14.64 9.39
CA ASN A 118 7.88 -13.30 9.96
C ASN A 118 9.32 -12.77 10.07
N LEU A 119 9.80 -12.15 9.00
CA LEU A 119 11.13 -11.53 8.97
C LEU A 119 11.06 -10.13 9.59
N ARG A 120 11.55 -10.01 10.83
CA ARG A 120 11.58 -8.77 11.61
C ARG A 120 12.80 -7.89 11.30
N GLN A 121 13.10 -7.69 10.01
CA GLN A 121 14.27 -6.92 9.57
C GLN A 121 13.84 -5.71 8.72
N LYS A 122 13.00 -4.83 9.29
CA LYS A 122 12.46 -3.69 8.53
C LYS A 122 13.53 -2.83 7.86
N LYS A 123 14.67 -2.60 8.52
CA LYS A 123 15.77 -1.82 7.95
C LYS A 123 16.32 -2.46 6.68
N MET A 124 16.54 -3.77 6.68
CA MET A 124 17.00 -4.51 5.50
C MET A 124 16.02 -4.35 4.33
N PHE A 125 14.72 -4.51 4.56
CA PHE A 125 13.71 -4.34 3.51
C PHE A 125 13.66 -2.91 2.96
N MET A 126 13.84 -1.91 3.81
CA MET A 126 13.93 -0.50 3.39
C MET A 126 15.14 -0.26 2.50
N VAL A 127 16.32 -0.83 2.85
CA VAL A 127 17.55 -0.71 2.05
C VAL A 127 17.41 -1.41 0.70
N ILE A 128 16.89 -2.65 0.69
CA ILE A 128 16.66 -3.41 -0.56
C ILE A 128 15.69 -2.62 -1.47
N ARG A 129 14.59 -2.12 -0.92
CA ARG A 129 13.62 -1.33 -1.69
C ARG A 129 14.21 -0.02 -2.19
N ALA A 130 15.07 0.65 -1.41
CA ALA A 130 15.79 1.84 -1.87
C ALA A 130 16.73 1.50 -3.05
N GLY A 131 17.41 0.35 -2.99
CA GLY A 131 18.21 -0.16 -4.13
C GLY A 131 17.36 -0.38 -5.38
N PHE A 132 16.22 -1.06 -5.27
CA PHE A 132 15.28 -1.23 -6.39
C PHE A 132 14.73 0.10 -6.90
N PHE A 133 14.52 1.07 -6.03
CA PHE A 133 14.10 2.42 -6.43
C PHE A 133 15.16 3.14 -7.26
N ILE A 134 16.43 3.02 -6.88
CA ILE A 134 17.56 3.55 -7.66
C ILE A 134 17.62 2.88 -9.04
N VAL A 135 17.55 1.54 -9.09
CA VAL A 135 17.50 0.80 -10.36
C VAL A 135 16.32 1.24 -11.23
N PHE A 136 15.14 1.41 -10.62
CA PHE A 136 13.97 1.93 -11.32
C PHE A 136 14.22 3.31 -11.94
N LEU A 137 14.82 4.24 -11.20
CA LEU A 137 15.15 5.57 -11.72
C LEU A 137 16.20 5.50 -12.84
N LEU A 138 17.25 4.70 -12.67
CA LEU A 138 18.28 4.53 -13.70
C LEU A 138 17.68 3.94 -14.99
N MET A 139 16.85 2.91 -14.90
CA MET A 139 16.16 2.34 -16.07
C MET A 139 15.23 3.35 -16.73
N ALA A 140 14.48 4.12 -15.95
CA ALA A 140 13.57 5.11 -16.49
C ALA A 140 14.28 6.25 -17.20
N PHE A 141 15.35 6.82 -16.61
CA PHE A 141 16.04 8.00 -17.14
C PHE A 141 17.11 7.68 -18.20
N LEU A 142 17.84 6.56 -18.04
CA LEU A 142 18.92 6.22 -18.99
C LEU A 142 18.41 5.38 -20.16
N LEU A 143 17.49 4.44 -19.91
CA LEU A 143 17.05 3.47 -20.90
C LEU A 143 15.63 3.74 -21.40
N SER A 144 14.90 4.68 -20.80
CA SER A 144 13.46 4.91 -21.05
C SER A 144 12.64 3.61 -21.00
N ALA A 145 13.07 2.66 -20.16
CA ALA A 145 12.53 1.31 -20.09
C ALA A 145 11.56 1.14 -18.91
N SER A 146 10.52 0.36 -19.13
CA SER A 146 9.50 0.06 -18.14
C SER A 146 9.97 -1.01 -17.14
N PHE A 147 10.56 -0.62 -16.01
CA PHE A 147 10.99 -1.54 -14.95
C PHE A 147 9.86 -2.47 -14.45
N LEU A 148 8.66 -1.92 -14.24
CA LEU A 148 7.52 -2.70 -13.72
C LEU A 148 6.92 -3.67 -14.75
N ALA A 149 7.27 -3.53 -16.03
CA ALA A 149 6.84 -4.49 -17.05
C ALA A 149 7.44 -5.88 -16.81
N TYR A 150 8.67 -5.96 -16.30
CA TYR A 150 9.32 -7.24 -15.95
C TYR A 150 8.58 -8.00 -14.84
N PHE A 151 7.85 -7.29 -13.99
CA PHE A 151 7.01 -7.89 -12.94
C PHE A 151 5.59 -8.21 -13.42
N GLY A 152 5.25 -7.95 -14.68
CA GLY A 152 3.98 -8.32 -15.30
C GLY A 152 2.72 -7.81 -14.61
N ILE A 153 2.79 -6.72 -13.85
CA ILE A 153 1.64 -6.18 -13.12
C ILE A 153 0.49 -5.86 -14.08
N ARG A 154 0.79 -5.19 -15.20
CA ARG A 154 -0.20 -4.85 -16.21
C ARG A 154 -0.83 -6.10 -16.81
N ASP A 155 0.01 -7.04 -17.25
CA ASP A 155 -0.41 -8.24 -17.94
C ASP A 155 -1.29 -9.13 -17.05
N PHE A 156 -0.94 -9.21 -15.76
CA PHE A 156 -1.73 -9.93 -14.77
C PHE A 156 -3.16 -9.36 -14.65
N PHE A 157 -3.31 -8.04 -14.50
CA PHE A 157 -4.63 -7.43 -14.37
C PHE A 157 -5.41 -7.40 -15.69
N TYR A 158 -4.75 -7.46 -16.83
CA TYR A 158 -5.39 -7.64 -18.14
C TYR A 158 -5.59 -9.11 -18.54
N LEU A 159 -5.22 -10.04 -17.66
CA LEU A 159 -5.32 -11.50 -17.89
C LEU A 159 -4.57 -11.98 -19.15
N VAL A 160 -3.46 -11.33 -19.49
CA VAL A 160 -2.59 -11.72 -20.59
C VAL A 160 -1.46 -12.61 -20.05
N LEU A 161 -1.32 -13.81 -20.61
CA LEU A 161 -0.26 -14.73 -20.22
C LEU A 161 1.06 -14.34 -20.88
N THR A 162 1.94 -13.71 -20.10
CA THR A 162 3.31 -13.36 -20.48
C THR A 162 4.29 -13.92 -19.44
N ALA A 163 5.58 -13.88 -19.74
CA ALA A 163 6.61 -14.21 -18.74
C ALA A 163 6.48 -13.34 -17.48
N GLY A 164 6.14 -12.05 -17.65
CA GLY A 164 5.88 -11.14 -16.54
C GLY A 164 4.69 -11.58 -15.67
N THR A 165 3.60 -12.05 -16.27
CA THR A 165 2.45 -12.59 -15.53
C THR A 165 2.85 -13.76 -14.64
N VAL A 166 3.70 -14.68 -15.15
CA VAL A 166 4.23 -15.81 -14.37
C VAL A 166 5.06 -15.31 -13.19
N VAL A 167 5.90 -14.29 -13.40
CA VAL A 167 6.67 -13.64 -12.31
C VAL A 167 5.73 -13.07 -11.25
N PHE A 168 4.65 -12.36 -11.65
CA PHE A 168 3.70 -11.78 -10.69
C PHE A 168 2.91 -12.85 -9.93
N ILE A 169 2.51 -13.95 -10.59
CA ILE A 169 1.90 -15.10 -9.93
C ILE A 169 2.87 -15.67 -8.89
N GLY A 170 4.17 -15.81 -9.22
CA GLY A 170 5.21 -16.20 -8.28
C GLY A 170 5.28 -15.27 -7.05
N VAL A 171 5.15 -13.94 -7.27
CA VAL A 171 5.06 -12.95 -6.18
C VAL A 171 3.81 -13.17 -5.33
N LEU A 172 2.66 -13.52 -5.92
CA LEU A 172 1.43 -13.81 -5.17
C LEU A 172 1.56 -15.10 -4.35
N VAL A 173 2.17 -16.16 -4.90
CA VAL A 173 2.47 -17.39 -4.17
C VAL A 173 3.42 -17.10 -3.00
N LEU A 174 4.45 -16.30 -3.23
CA LEU A 174 5.35 -15.84 -2.16
C LEU A 174 4.60 -15.00 -1.11
N SER A 175 3.56 -14.27 -1.49
CA SER A 175 2.73 -13.49 -0.56
C SER A 175 1.93 -14.35 0.43
N MET A 176 1.75 -15.64 0.13
CA MET A 176 1.13 -16.58 1.06
C MET A 176 1.99 -16.84 2.30
N THR A 177 3.31 -16.85 2.16
CA THR A 177 4.28 -17.10 3.25
C THR A 177 4.92 -15.84 3.77
N PHE A 178 5.28 -14.92 2.87
CA PHE A 178 5.93 -13.65 3.17
C PHE A 178 5.01 -12.47 2.89
N TYR A 179 4.76 -11.63 3.90
CA TYR A 179 3.79 -10.54 3.82
C TYR A 179 4.19 -9.48 2.79
N ARG A 180 3.38 -9.33 1.73
CA ARG A 180 3.46 -8.29 0.68
C ARG A 180 4.87 -8.12 0.08
N PRO A 181 5.49 -9.15 -0.52
CA PRO A 181 6.87 -9.10 -1.02
C PRO A 181 7.10 -7.98 -2.03
N PHE A 182 6.23 -7.80 -3.02
CA PHE A 182 6.38 -6.73 -4.00
C PHE A 182 6.33 -5.35 -3.36
N CYS A 183 5.35 -5.08 -2.51
CA CYS A 183 5.18 -3.77 -1.88
C CYS A 183 6.32 -3.42 -0.92
N ARG A 184 6.92 -4.42 -0.26
CA ARG A 184 8.01 -4.22 0.71
C ARG A 184 9.39 -4.17 0.10
N LEU A 185 9.62 -4.88 -1.02
CA LEU A 185 10.95 -5.03 -1.62
C LEU A 185 11.14 -4.21 -2.90
N VAL A 186 10.12 -4.16 -3.77
CA VAL A 186 10.28 -3.72 -5.16
C VAL A 186 9.57 -2.41 -5.47
N CYS A 187 8.40 -2.19 -4.87
CA CYS A 187 7.50 -1.11 -5.28
C CYS A 187 8.13 0.29 -5.14
N PRO A 188 8.40 1.02 -6.24
CA PRO A 188 9.01 2.34 -6.18
C PRO A 188 8.10 3.38 -5.55
N TYR A 189 6.79 3.26 -5.76
CA TYR A 189 5.80 4.15 -5.17
C TYR A 189 5.75 4.05 -3.65
N ALA A 190 5.98 2.84 -3.10
CA ALA A 190 6.00 2.62 -1.66
C ALA A 190 7.14 3.35 -0.95
N VAL A 191 8.26 3.68 -1.64
CA VAL A 191 9.36 4.49 -1.08
C VAL A 191 8.84 5.88 -0.72
N LEU A 192 8.16 6.54 -1.67
CA LEU A 192 7.63 7.89 -1.46
C LEU A 192 6.59 7.93 -0.33
N LEU A 193 5.69 6.94 -0.32
CA LEU A 193 4.65 6.85 0.71
C LEU A 193 5.23 6.53 2.10
N SER A 194 6.33 5.76 2.19
CA SER A 194 7.01 5.51 3.46
C SER A 194 7.60 6.78 4.05
N LEU A 195 8.23 7.62 3.21
CA LEU A 195 8.78 8.89 3.64
C LEU A 195 7.69 9.83 4.16
N GLY A 196 6.54 9.91 3.46
CA GLY A 196 5.39 10.66 3.90
C GLY A 196 4.82 10.14 5.24
N ALA A 197 4.60 8.84 5.35
CA ALA A 197 4.02 8.22 6.54
C ALA A 197 4.95 8.28 7.77
N TRP A 198 6.27 8.30 7.57
CA TRP A 198 7.24 8.39 8.68
C TRP A 198 7.01 9.62 9.55
N LYS A 199 6.75 10.78 8.93
CA LYS A 199 6.41 12.02 9.62
C LYS A 199 4.91 12.29 9.67
N GLY A 200 4.07 11.26 9.41
CA GLY A 200 2.62 11.40 9.33
C GLY A 200 1.99 11.96 10.61
N LEU A 201 0.89 12.73 10.42
CA LEU A 201 0.17 13.40 11.51
C LEU A 201 -0.69 12.44 12.33
N PHE A 202 -1.39 11.51 11.67
CA PHE A 202 -2.22 10.50 12.33
C PHE A 202 -1.54 9.13 12.26
N LYS A 203 -1.44 8.46 13.38
CA LYS A 203 -0.80 7.15 13.50
C LYS A 203 -1.53 6.26 14.50
N LEU A 204 -1.37 4.94 14.33
CA LEU A 204 -1.80 3.99 15.34
C LEU A 204 -0.79 4.00 16.49
N GLN A 205 -1.22 4.42 17.67
CA GLN A 205 -0.39 4.62 18.86
C GLN A 205 -0.84 3.74 20.00
N ARG A 206 0.08 3.44 20.92
CA ARG A 206 -0.24 2.80 22.21
C ARG A 206 -0.61 3.89 23.21
N THR A 207 -1.74 3.71 23.88
CA THR A 207 -2.19 4.55 24.99
C THR A 207 -1.60 4.08 26.32
N ASP A 208 -1.85 4.83 27.39
CA ASP A 208 -1.43 4.45 28.75
C ASP A 208 -2.18 3.22 29.29
N ALA A 209 -3.32 2.86 28.69
CA ALA A 209 -4.02 1.60 28.97
C ALA A 209 -3.26 0.34 28.52
N CYS A 210 -2.13 0.50 27.82
CA CYS A 210 -1.36 -0.63 27.31
C CYS A 210 -0.60 -1.37 28.42
N ILE A 211 -0.90 -2.66 28.60
CA ILE A 211 -0.23 -3.55 29.57
C ILE A 211 1.09 -4.16 29.08
N GLU A 212 1.61 -3.70 27.97
CA GLU A 212 2.89 -4.10 27.35
C GLU A 212 3.08 -5.62 27.10
N CYS A 213 1.99 -6.33 26.87
CA CYS A 213 2.01 -7.79 26.63
C CYS A 213 2.66 -8.21 25.28
N LYS A 214 3.09 -7.26 24.42
CA LYS A 214 3.77 -7.45 23.13
C LYS A 214 3.03 -8.30 22.09
N LYS A 215 1.77 -8.70 22.31
CA LYS A 215 0.97 -9.47 21.33
C LYS A 215 0.85 -8.75 19.99
N CYS A 216 0.62 -7.42 20.01
CA CYS A 216 0.56 -6.58 18.82
C CYS A 216 1.88 -6.54 18.02
N GLU A 217 3.04 -6.57 18.71
CA GLU A 217 4.35 -6.65 18.04
C GLU A 217 4.53 -7.98 17.33
N ASN A 218 4.13 -9.08 17.98
CA ASN A 218 4.22 -10.42 17.41
C ASN A 218 3.29 -10.62 16.21
N ALA A 219 2.12 -9.99 16.23
CA ALA A 219 1.14 -10.04 15.13
C ALA A 219 1.45 -9.09 13.97
N CYS A 220 2.35 -8.13 14.17
CA CYS A 220 2.65 -7.13 13.14
C CYS A 220 3.58 -7.69 12.04
N PRO A 221 3.11 -7.83 10.80
CA PRO A 221 3.91 -8.40 9.73
C PRO A 221 5.02 -7.46 9.21
N THR A 222 4.97 -6.17 9.58
CA THR A 222 5.93 -5.14 9.14
C THR A 222 6.85 -4.65 10.23
N ASP A 223 6.76 -5.21 11.44
CA ASP A 223 7.55 -4.81 12.62
C ASP A 223 7.41 -3.30 12.95
N GLU A 224 6.19 -2.77 12.88
CA GLU A 224 5.85 -1.36 13.12
C GLU A 224 4.93 -1.17 14.33
N ALA A 225 4.79 -2.18 15.21
CA ALA A 225 3.87 -2.10 16.34
C ALA A 225 4.53 -1.72 17.66
N LYS A 226 5.85 -1.46 17.70
CA LYS A 226 6.55 -1.03 18.92
C LYS A 226 6.18 0.40 19.30
N ARG A 227 6.26 0.72 20.59
CA ARG A 227 6.16 2.10 21.09
C ARG A 227 7.33 2.91 20.53
N GLY A 228 7.12 4.04 19.95
CA GLY A 228 8.16 4.87 19.32
C GLY A 228 8.51 4.54 17.87
N ASP A 229 7.94 3.49 17.25
CA ASP A 229 8.10 3.26 15.81
C ASP A 229 7.51 4.42 14.99
N GLY A 230 8.23 4.81 13.93
CA GLY A 230 7.81 5.88 13.03
C GLY A 230 6.56 5.57 12.19
N LYS A 231 6.11 4.31 12.16
CA LYS A 231 4.96 3.79 11.38
C LYS A 231 5.11 3.98 9.87
N ALA A 232 6.33 4.12 9.39
CA ALA A 232 6.63 4.29 7.97
C ALA A 232 6.14 3.12 7.09
N GLU A 233 6.20 1.90 7.63
CA GLU A 233 5.77 0.67 6.94
C GLU A 233 4.41 0.15 7.44
N CYS A 234 3.67 0.93 8.23
CA CYS A 234 2.37 0.52 8.74
C CYS A 234 1.28 0.68 7.67
N TYR A 235 0.68 -0.43 7.25
CA TYR A 235 -0.45 -0.45 6.29
C TYR A 235 -1.81 -0.31 6.96
N LEU A 236 -1.85 -0.13 8.28
CA LEU A 236 -3.09 -0.02 9.07
C LEU A 236 -4.02 -1.25 8.87
N CYS A 237 -3.44 -2.43 8.73
CA CYS A 237 -4.15 -3.69 8.42
C CYS A 237 -5.05 -4.21 9.55
N GLY A 238 -5.01 -3.64 10.76
CA GLY A 238 -5.87 -4.00 11.89
C GLY A 238 -5.43 -5.21 12.72
N ARG A 239 -4.47 -6.03 12.27
CA ARG A 239 -4.07 -7.27 12.98
C ARG A 239 -3.63 -7.04 14.42
N CYS A 240 -2.97 -5.91 14.70
CA CYS A 240 -2.53 -5.56 16.04
C CYS A 240 -3.69 -5.12 16.95
N THR A 241 -4.72 -4.47 16.39
CA THR A 241 -5.93 -4.08 17.15
C THR A 241 -6.80 -5.29 17.48
N ASP A 242 -6.92 -6.24 16.55
CA ASP A 242 -7.74 -7.43 16.75
C ASP A 242 -7.20 -8.38 17.83
N ILE A 243 -5.85 -8.48 17.94
CA ILE A 243 -5.23 -9.36 18.94
C ILE A 243 -5.05 -8.69 20.29
N CYS A 244 -5.30 -7.39 20.39
CA CYS A 244 -5.11 -6.64 21.63
C CYS A 244 -6.16 -7.03 22.67
N PRO A 245 -5.77 -7.54 23.85
CA PRO A 245 -6.71 -7.95 24.87
C PRO A 245 -7.34 -6.78 25.63
N VAL A 246 -6.78 -5.56 25.48
CA VAL A 246 -7.24 -4.38 26.20
C VAL A 246 -7.88 -3.40 25.23
N ALA A 247 -9.17 -3.14 25.40
CA ALA A 247 -9.89 -2.15 24.62
C ALA A 247 -9.29 -0.76 24.85
N GLY A 248 -9.08 0.00 23.75
CA GLY A 248 -8.53 1.35 23.80
C GLY A 248 -7.01 1.44 24.00
N ALA A 249 -6.29 0.32 24.20
CA ALA A 249 -4.82 0.31 24.31
C ALA A 249 -4.09 0.65 23.01
N LEU A 250 -4.76 0.49 21.86
CA LEU A 250 -4.29 0.91 20.54
C LEU A 250 -5.31 1.86 19.94
N LYS A 251 -4.89 3.10 19.69
CA LYS A 251 -5.77 4.14 19.13
C LYS A 251 -5.13 4.79 17.91
N TYR A 252 -5.94 5.00 16.88
CA TYR A 252 -5.52 5.80 15.73
C TYR A 252 -5.83 7.26 16.04
N ASP A 253 -4.77 8.06 16.26
CA ASP A 253 -4.91 9.43 16.73
C ASP A 253 -3.78 10.32 16.19
N ARG A 254 -3.92 11.63 16.38
CA ARG A 254 -2.91 12.61 16.00
C ARG A 254 -1.68 12.47 16.89
N VAL A 255 -0.49 12.50 16.26
CA VAL A 255 0.78 12.48 16.98
C VAL A 255 0.93 13.76 17.82
N GLY A 256 1.19 13.59 19.13
CA GLY A 256 1.29 14.71 20.06
C GLY A 256 -0.06 15.23 20.59
N GLY A 257 -1.19 14.60 20.23
CA GLY A 257 -2.45 14.81 20.93
C GLY A 257 -2.35 14.24 22.37
N ARG A 258 -2.94 14.92 23.35
CA ARG A 258 -3.00 14.40 24.73
C ARG A 258 -3.82 13.10 24.71
N THR A 259 -3.15 11.99 24.95
CA THR A 259 -3.79 10.67 25.19
C THR A 259 -4.28 10.60 26.61
#